data_b60c24c3789d079376ddc6862ada4e91
#
_entry.id   b60c24c3789d079376ddc6862ada4e91
#
_cell.length_a   1.000
_cell.length_b   1.000
_cell.length_c   1.000
_cell.angle_alpha   90.00
_cell.angle_beta   90.00
_cell.angle_gamma   90.00
#
_symmetry.space_group_name_H-M   'P 1'
#
loop_
_entity.id
_entity.type
_entity.pdbx_description
1 polymer ?
#
loop_
_entity_poly.entity_id
_entity_poly.type
_entity_poly.pdbx_seq_one_letter_code
_entity_poly.pdbx_strand_id
1 'polypeptide(L)'
;GSESLNGTSMLKLLVPEGVEGQLYQQTVVDEKQKSPPGRTLLHLLNGQTYRISFMAMSEGGKGRMKIMLRDARSMNLIYDSNDTDKGWIEIGSEPSTITRLYTHNADDEMDVRLELDVGSQKQVLFIDKVEFVRN
;
A
#
# COMPACT_ATOMS: atom_id res chain seq x y z
N GLY A 1 -16.27 -9.06 4.47
CA GLY A 1 -16.93 -8.92 3.20
C GLY A 1 -16.40 -7.77 2.39
N SER A 2 -16.89 -7.63 1.21
CA SER A 2 -16.52 -6.52 0.35
C SER A 2 -17.68 -5.55 0.25
N GLU A 3 -17.35 -4.30 0.13
CA GLU A 3 -18.31 -3.23 -0.07
C GLU A 3 -17.90 -2.44 -1.29
N SER A 4 -18.84 -1.64 -1.82
CA SER A 4 -18.53 -0.84 -3.01
C SER A 4 -18.07 0.55 -2.63
N LEU A 5 -17.08 1.02 -3.33
CA LEU A 5 -16.61 2.38 -3.30
C LEU A 5 -16.48 2.84 -4.75
N ASN A 6 -17.18 3.93 -5.11
CA ASN A 6 -17.21 4.41 -6.49
C ASN A 6 -17.61 3.32 -7.49
N GLY A 7 -18.53 2.44 -7.10
CA GLY A 7 -19.01 1.38 -7.97
C GLY A 7 -18.08 0.17 -8.07
N THR A 8 -16.97 0.17 -7.34
CA THR A 8 -15.99 -0.92 -7.34
C THR A 8 -15.99 -1.60 -5.98
N SER A 9 -15.85 -2.92 -5.96
CA SER A 9 -15.71 -3.64 -4.70
C SER A 9 -14.42 -3.25 -4.00
N MET A 10 -14.48 -3.09 -2.70
CA MET A 10 -13.32 -2.75 -1.90
C MET A 10 -13.16 -3.72 -0.75
N LEU A 11 -11.93 -3.83 -0.27
CA LEU A 11 -11.59 -4.68 0.84
C LEU A 11 -11.87 -3.96 2.15
N LYS A 12 -12.63 -4.60 3.02
CA LYS A 12 -12.89 -4.12 4.36
C LYS A 12 -11.92 -4.78 5.33
N LEU A 13 -11.18 -3.96 6.06
CA LEU A 13 -10.20 -4.43 7.04
C LEU A 13 -10.67 -4.07 8.45
N LEU A 14 -10.85 -5.08 9.28
CA LEU A 14 -11.18 -4.91 10.70
C LEU A 14 -9.88 -5.10 11.48
N VAL A 15 -9.40 -4.04 12.11
CA VAL A 15 -8.12 -4.04 12.80
C VAL A 15 -8.34 -3.96 14.30
N PRO A 16 -8.12 -5.05 15.05
CA PRO A 16 -8.24 -5.01 16.51
C PRO A 16 -7.16 -4.14 17.14
N GLU A 17 -7.46 -3.61 18.31
CA GLU A 17 -6.48 -2.87 19.09
C GLU A 17 -5.32 -3.78 19.47
N GLY A 18 -4.10 -3.26 19.42
CA GLY A 18 -2.92 -3.97 19.84
C GLY A 18 -2.32 -4.90 18.79
N VAL A 19 -2.90 -4.97 17.61
CA VAL A 19 -2.32 -5.75 16.51
C VAL A 19 -1.36 -4.84 15.76
N GLU A 20 -0.12 -5.30 15.63
CA GLU A 20 0.88 -4.61 14.83
C GLU A 20 1.21 -5.41 13.58
N GLY A 21 1.68 -4.71 12.57
CA GLY A 21 2.20 -5.35 11.36
C GLY A 21 1.31 -5.17 10.15
N GLN A 22 1.66 -5.88 9.11
CA GLN A 22 1.02 -5.77 7.81
C GLN A 22 -0.18 -6.70 7.75
N LEU A 23 -1.37 -6.13 7.71
CA LEU A 23 -2.59 -6.89 7.52
C LEU A 23 -2.97 -7.00 6.05
N TYR A 24 -2.29 -6.27 5.20
CA TYR A 24 -2.57 -6.27 3.78
C TYR A 24 -1.26 -6.20 3.00
N GLN A 25 -0.97 -7.26 2.31
CA GLN A 25 0.16 -7.33 1.39
C GLN A 25 -0.38 -7.56 0.01
N GLN A 26 -0.22 -6.58 -0.84
CA GLN A 26 -0.73 -6.70 -2.19
C GLN A 26 0.07 -5.83 -3.12
N THR A 27 0.44 -6.38 -4.23
CA THR A 27 0.93 -5.61 -5.34
C THR A 27 -0.06 -5.74 -6.46
N VAL A 28 -0.68 -4.66 -6.82
CA VAL A 28 -1.46 -4.63 -8.02
C VAL A 28 -0.64 -3.89 -9.04
N VAL A 29 -0.17 -4.61 -9.98
CA VAL A 29 0.62 -4.07 -11.06
C VAL A 29 -0.31 -3.70 -12.20
N ASP A 30 0.19 -2.91 -13.13
CA ASP A 30 -0.60 -2.63 -14.31
C ASP A 30 -0.85 -3.93 -15.07
N GLU A 31 -1.82 -3.91 -15.98
CA GLU A 31 -2.22 -5.10 -16.71
C GLU A 31 -1.09 -5.66 -17.58
N LYS A 32 -0.09 -4.85 -17.87
CA LYS A 32 1.03 -5.25 -18.72
C LYS A 32 2.09 -6.03 -17.94
N GLN A 33 2.02 -6.00 -16.62
CA GLN A 33 2.98 -6.66 -15.74
C GLN A 33 2.28 -7.69 -14.86
N LYS A 34 1.54 -8.58 -15.46
CA LYS A 34 0.78 -9.56 -14.70
C LYS A 34 1.69 -10.49 -13.94
N SER A 35 1.50 -10.54 -12.62
CA SER A 35 2.18 -11.51 -11.80
C SER A 35 1.35 -12.79 -11.71
N PRO A 36 1.99 -13.93 -11.56
CA PRO A 36 1.26 -15.15 -11.29
C PRO A 36 0.39 -15.02 -10.03
N PRO A 37 -0.73 -15.74 -9.95
CA PRO A 37 -1.57 -15.71 -8.77
C PRO A 37 -0.75 -16.03 -7.50
N GLY A 38 -0.97 -15.26 -6.45
CA GLY A 38 -0.26 -15.41 -5.18
C GLY A 38 1.11 -14.78 -5.14
N ARG A 39 1.55 -14.18 -6.24
CA ARG A 39 2.81 -13.45 -6.29
C ARG A 39 2.55 -12.02 -6.73
N THR A 40 2.83 -11.09 -5.85
CA THR A 40 2.55 -9.70 -6.06
C THR A 40 3.83 -8.91 -5.91
N LEU A 41 4.75 -9.15 -6.82
CA LEU A 41 6.05 -8.48 -6.83
C LEU A 41 6.14 -7.56 -8.03
N LEU A 42 6.72 -6.40 -7.82
CA LEU A 42 7.05 -5.49 -8.90
C LEU A 42 8.56 -5.42 -9.01
N HIS A 43 9.07 -5.53 -10.23
CA HIS A 43 10.49 -5.40 -10.50
C HIS A 43 10.84 -3.94 -10.68
N LEU A 44 11.74 -3.42 -9.85
CA LEU A 44 12.15 -2.03 -9.90
C LEU A 44 13.44 -1.87 -10.67
N LEU A 45 13.41 -0.94 -11.61
CA LEU A 45 14.57 -0.55 -12.40
C LEU A 45 15.23 0.65 -11.77
N ASN A 46 16.55 0.64 -11.76
CA ASN A 46 17.32 1.73 -11.18
C ASN A 46 17.02 3.06 -11.88
N GLY A 47 16.82 4.10 -11.08
CA GLY A 47 16.56 5.45 -11.59
C GLY A 47 15.12 5.72 -12.00
N GLN A 48 14.25 4.74 -11.94
CA GLN A 48 12.85 4.92 -12.33
C GLN A 48 11.99 5.33 -11.14
N THR A 49 10.94 6.09 -11.43
CA THR A 49 9.96 6.50 -10.42
C THR A 49 8.70 5.67 -10.56
N TYR A 50 8.17 5.25 -9.43
CA TYR A 50 6.97 4.42 -9.35
C TYR A 50 5.90 5.14 -8.56
N ARG A 51 4.65 4.88 -8.91
CA ARG A 51 3.49 5.46 -8.24
C ARG A 51 2.74 4.37 -7.51
N ILE A 52 2.50 4.62 -6.24
CA ILE A 52 1.67 3.78 -5.39
C ILE A 52 0.40 4.56 -5.12
N SER A 53 -0.75 4.04 -5.47
CA SER A 53 -2.00 4.71 -5.19
C SER A 53 -3.09 3.73 -4.81
N PHE A 54 -4.02 4.20 -4.01
CA PHE A 54 -5.20 3.45 -3.62
C PHE A 54 -6.26 4.41 -3.10
N MET A 55 -7.48 3.93 -3.04
CA MET A 55 -8.56 4.67 -2.40
C MET A 55 -8.78 4.09 -1.01
N ALA A 56 -9.06 4.97 -0.05
CA ALA A 56 -9.26 4.55 1.33
C ALA A 56 -10.30 5.41 2.02
N MET A 57 -10.98 4.82 2.99
CA MET A 57 -11.79 5.55 3.96
C MET A 57 -11.78 4.79 5.28
N SER A 58 -12.06 5.50 6.35
CA SER A 58 -12.11 4.96 7.69
C SER A 58 -13.51 5.11 8.26
N GLU A 59 -14.07 4.05 8.80
CA GLU A 59 -15.35 4.14 9.50
C GLU A 59 -15.18 5.03 10.73
N GLY A 60 -15.96 6.10 10.80
CA GLY A 60 -15.86 7.07 11.88
C GLY A 60 -14.74 8.09 11.73
N GLY A 61 -13.93 8.00 10.69
CA GLY A 61 -12.79 8.88 10.51
C GLY A 61 -11.62 8.52 11.40
N LYS A 62 -10.59 9.36 11.43
CA LYS A 62 -9.40 9.20 12.27
C LYS A 62 -8.65 7.89 12.05
N GLY A 63 -8.75 7.33 10.85
CA GLY A 63 -7.95 6.19 10.46
C GLY A 63 -6.51 6.61 10.18
N ARG A 64 -5.59 5.65 10.25
CA ARG A 64 -4.21 5.91 9.87
C ARG A 64 -3.53 4.65 9.36
N MET A 65 -2.58 4.84 8.47
CA MET A 65 -1.84 3.75 7.89
C MET A 65 -0.52 4.25 7.34
N LYS A 66 0.32 3.34 6.90
CA LYS A 66 1.52 3.68 6.16
C LYS A 66 1.77 2.69 5.03
N ILE A 67 2.58 3.13 4.08
CA ILE A 67 2.99 2.35 2.93
C ILE A 67 4.45 1.96 3.12
N MET A 68 4.77 0.69 2.83
CA MET A 68 6.14 0.21 2.89
C MET A 68 6.46 -0.57 1.62
N LEU A 69 7.72 -0.50 1.22
CA LEU A 69 8.28 -1.37 0.18
C LEU A 69 9.43 -2.15 0.79
N ARG A 70 9.47 -3.44 0.54
CA ARG A 70 10.55 -4.30 0.99
C ARG A 70 11.19 -5.01 -0.19
N ASP A 71 12.50 -5.17 -0.12
CA ASP A 71 13.21 -6.07 -1.01
C ASP A 71 12.63 -7.47 -0.82
N ALA A 72 12.14 -8.07 -1.89
CA ALA A 72 11.48 -9.37 -1.81
C ALA A 72 12.45 -10.50 -1.44
N ARG A 73 13.75 -10.31 -1.65
CA ARG A 73 14.76 -11.32 -1.34
C ARG A 73 15.25 -11.22 0.10
N SER A 74 15.67 -10.03 0.51
CA SER A 74 16.25 -9.83 1.85
C SER A 74 15.21 -9.45 2.89
N MET A 75 14.04 -9.00 2.47
CA MET A 75 12.99 -8.44 3.32
C MET A 75 13.38 -7.11 3.96
N ASN A 76 14.48 -6.52 3.52
CA ASN A 76 14.87 -5.20 4.01
C ASN A 76 13.89 -4.15 3.56
N LEU A 77 13.61 -3.22 4.47
CA LEU A 77 12.75 -2.09 4.19
C LEU A 77 13.50 -1.10 3.30
N ILE A 78 12.92 -0.73 2.15
CA ILE A 78 13.53 0.24 1.24
C ILE A 78 12.74 1.55 1.18
N TYR A 79 11.49 1.54 1.61
CA TYR A 79 10.66 2.73 1.64
C TYR A 79 9.64 2.61 2.77
N ASP A 80 9.46 3.69 3.51
CA ASP A 80 8.45 3.80 4.56
C ASP A 80 7.86 5.21 4.46
N SER A 81 6.57 5.31 4.19
CA SER A 81 5.93 6.60 4.02
C SER A 81 5.96 7.47 5.28
N ASN A 82 6.08 6.88 6.47
CA ASN A 82 6.23 7.66 7.70
C ASN A 82 7.49 8.51 7.67
N ASP A 83 8.56 8.01 7.06
CA ASP A 83 9.81 8.76 6.96
C ASP A 83 9.69 9.97 6.04
N THR A 84 9.03 9.78 4.90
CA THR A 84 8.89 10.86 3.92
C THR A 84 7.81 11.86 4.31
N ASP A 85 6.71 11.38 4.88
CA ASP A 85 5.57 12.23 5.28
C ASP A 85 5.76 12.87 6.66
N LYS A 86 6.72 12.38 7.44
CA LYS A 86 6.93 12.77 8.83
C LYS A 86 5.71 12.42 9.70
N GLY A 87 5.12 11.29 9.46
CA GLY A 87 3.99 10.79 10.23
C GLY A 87 3.12 9.85 9.43
N TRP A 88 2.05 9.40 10.05
CA TRP A 88 1.11 8.47 9.45
C TRP A 88 0.25 9.14 8.40
N ILE A 89 -0.18 8.35 7.40
CA ILE A 89 -1.19 8.80 6.45
C ILE A 89 -2.53 8.77 7.15
N GLU A 90 -3.19 9.92 7.23
CA GLU A 90 -4.49 10.03 7.89
C GLU A 90 -5.60 9.67 6.92
N ILE A 91 -6.53 8.84 7.37
CA ILE A 91 -7.65 8.36 6.58
C ILE A 91 -8.93 8.88 7.18
N GLY A 92 -9.65 9.69 6.42
CA GLY A 92 -10.90 10.27 6.86
C GLY A 92 -12.11 9.38 6.65
N SER A 93 -13.28 9.87 7.02
CA SER A 93 -14.54 9.14 6.87
C SER A 93 -15.08 9.13 5.45
N GLU A 94 -14.55 9.99 4.60
CA GLU A 94 -14.95 10.04 3.19
C GLU A 94 -13.88 9.32 2.32
N PRO A 95 -14.28 8.71 1.21
CA PRO A 95 -13.32 8.11 0.30
C PRO A 95 -12.33 9.15 -0.22
N SER A 96 -11.06 8.79 -0.22
CA SER A 96 -10.02 9.65 -0.78
C SER A 96 -8.96 8.80 -1.47
N THR A 97 -8.31 9.39 -2.46
CA THR A 97 -7.21 8.74 -3.15
C THR A 97 -5.91 9.14 -2.48
N ILE A 98 -5.13 8.13 -2.10
CA ILE A 98 -3.82 8.29 -1.52
C ILE A 98 -2.80 7.96 -2.61
N THR A 99 -1.83 8.83 -2.83
CA THR A 99 -0.78 8.62 -3.83
C THR A 99 0.57 8.95 -3.24
N ARG A 100 1.55 8.09 -3.49
CA ARG A 100 2.95 8.34 -3.12
C ARG A 100 3.85 7.93 -4.27
N LEU A 101 4.93 8.65 -4.42
CA LEU A 101 5.94 8.36 -5.44
C LEU A 101 7.20 7.82 -4.78
N TYR A 102 7.79 6.84 -5.42
CA TYR A 102 9.05 6.27 -4.99
C TYR A 102 10.01 6.22 -6.17
N THR A 103 11.19 6.81 -6.02
CA THR A 103 12.26 6.72 -7.03
C THR A 103 13.28 5.70 -6.55
N HIS A 104 13.55 4.72 -7.40
CA HIS A 104 14.47 3.65 -7.06
C HIS A 104 15.90 4.06 -7.38
N ASN A 105 16.64 4.44 -6.35
CA ASN A 105 18.05 4.87 -6.47
C ASN A 105 18.95 3.87 -5.77
N ALA A 106 18.90 2.63 -6.17
CA ALA A 106 19.81 1.60 -5.68
C ALA A 106 20.73 1.19 -6.81
N ASP A 107 21.84 0.57 -6.47
CA ASP A 107 22.81 0.12 -7.47
C ASP A 107 22.23 -1.02 -8.31
N ASP A 108 21.30 -1.78 -7.75
CA ASP A 108 20.76 -2.96 -8.40
C ASP A 108 19.26 -2.85 -8.61
N GLU A 109 18.80 -3.43 -9.70
CA GLU A 109 17.39 -3.73 -9.87
C GLU A 109 16.95 -4.72 -8.80
N MET A 110 15.69 -4.65 -8.41
CA MET A 110 15.18 -5.58 -7.40
C MET A 110 13.68 -5.82 -7.55
N ASP A 111 13.26 -6.98 -7.11
CA ASP A 111 11.86 -7.28 -6.93
C ASP A 111 11.44 -6.80 -5.55
N VAL A 112 10.32 -6.12 -5.46
CA VAL A 112 9.84 -5.58 -4.19
C VAL A 112 8.43 -6.00 -3.88
N ARG A 113 8.11 -5.96 -2.59
CA ARG A 113 6.77 -6.20 -2.08
C ARG A 113 6.19 -4.87 -1.60
N LEU A 114 4.93 -4.65 -1.94
CA LEU A 114 4.15 -3.54 -1.40
C LEU A 114 3.43 -4.03 -0.16
N GLU A 115 3.57 -3.30 0.92
CA GLU A 115 2.88 -3.60 2.18
C GLU A 115 2.17 -2.35 2.66
N LEU A 116 0.95 -2.55 3.16
CA LEU A 116 0.18 -1.49 3.80
C LEU A 116 0.05 -1.86 5.27
N ASP A 117 0.64 -1.05 6.14
CA ASP A 117 0.55 -1.28 7.58
C ASP A 117 -0.66 -0.52 8.12
N VAL A 118 -1.67 -1.27 8.55
CA VAL A 118 -2.92 -0.75 9.08
C VAL A 118 -3.12 -1.14 10.54
N GLY A 119 -2.10 -1.73 11.17
CA GLY A 119 -2.19 -2.29 12.51
C GLY A 119 -1.77 -1.38 13.64
N SER A 120 -1.59 -0.07 13.39
CA SER A 120 -1.11 0.85 14.42
C SER A 120 -2.16 1.22 15.46
N GLN A 121 -3.41 0.95 15.19
CA GLN A 121 -4.53 1.22 16.10
C GLN A 121 -5.72 0.36 15.69
N LYS A 122 -6.67 0.24 16.60
CA LYS A 122 -7.96 -0.37 16.30
C LYS A 122 -8.71 0.53 15.32
N GLN A 123 -9.16 -0.01 14.21
CA GLN A 123 -9.86 0.77 13.20
C GLN A 123 -10.57 -0.14 12.20
N VAL A 124 -11.48 0.44 11.43
CA VAL A 124 -12.12 -0.23 10.31
C VAL A 124 -11.79 0.59 9.08
N LEU A 125 -11.06 -0.01 8.16
CA LEU A 125 -10.64 0.65 6.93
C LEU A 125 -11.25 -0.04 5.71
N PHE A 126 -11.53 0.75 4.70
CA PHE A 126 -11.96 0.27 3.40
C PHE A 126 -10.91 0.71 2.40
N ILE A 127 -10.35 -0.25 1.67
CA ILE A 127 -9.27 0.00 0.71
C ILE A 127 -9.67 -0.56 -0.65
N ASP A 128 -9.45 0.21 -1.69
CA ASP A 128 -9.82 -0.15 -3.05
C ASP A 128 -8.79 0.38 -4.04
N LYS A 129 -8.78 -0.22 -5.22
CA LYS A 129 -7.97 0.24 -6.36
C LYS A 129 -6.50 0.42 -6.05
N VAL A 130 -5.92 -0.57 -5.38
CA VAL A 130 -4.49 -0.54 -5.08
C VAL A 130 -3.70 -0.73 -6.37
N GLU A 131 -2.85 0.25 -6.68
CA GLU A 131 -1.98 0.21 -7.84
C GLU A 131 -0.54 0.51 -7.44
N PHE A 132 0.38 -0.19 -8.09
CA PHE A 132 1.81 0.05 -7.95
C PHE A 132 2.41 -0.06 -9.34
N VAL A 133 2.66 1.07 -9.97
CA VAL A 133 3.01 1.12 -11.39
C VAL A 133 4.16 2.10 -11.63
N ARG A 134 4.86 1.91 -12.74
CA ARG A 134 5.88 2.87 -13.15
C ARG A 134 5.18 4.14 -13.60
N ASN A 135 5.66 5.23 -13.07
CA ASN A 135 5.07 6.54 -13.33
C ASN A 135 5.49 7.08 -14.71
#